data_b6adcb11aa6dd514aaa3d05db451ea29
#
_entry.id   b6adcb11aa6dd514aaa3d05db451ea29
#
_cell.length_a   1.000
_cell.length_b   1.000
_cell.length_c   1.000
_cell.angle_alpha   90.00
_cell.angle_beta   90.00
_cell.angle_gamma   90.00
#
_symmetry.space_group_name_H-M   'P 1'
#
loop_
_entity.id
_entity.type
_entity.pdbx_description
1 polymer ?
#
loop_
_entity_poly.entity_id
_entity_poly.type
_entity_poly.pdbx_seq_one_letter_code
_entity_poly.pdbx_strand_id
1 'polypeptide(L)'
;LSKKELNKLFSITNKLNIEPNYEFTIEANIADINEEFLSLCKSNKVNRLSIGIEAINDKFYKLLNRENKIEDIKNKIFLAKKYFSNINIDLMYAFPNETMEDLKCDLDFFKSLDVEHISIYSLIIEENTKLYIDGIKPISEELDREMYYYIIDYLENIGYKHYEISNFSKEGLESRHNLNYWNNLNYYGFGLGASGYIENTRYTNTRGINSYLKGNYKIYEEKLDKNKMMEEELICGLRKMKGINEKTFKEKFSIDIRDVFNIDDLINKGLLIEEDNYIYIPKDKLY
;
A
#
# COMPACT_ATOMS: atom_id res chain seq x y z
N LEU A 1 8.24 -18.22 -4.04
CA LEU A 1 7.70 -19.41 -4.74
C LEU A 1 8.70 -19.89 -5.77
N SER A 2 8.87 -21.22 -5.91
CA SER A 2 9.60 -21.80 -7.02
C SER A 2 8.85 -21.58 -8.35
N LYS A 3 9.56 -21.64 -9.48
CA LYS A 3 8.94 -21.54 -10.81
C LYS A 3 7.78 -22.53 -11.01
N LYS A 4 7.91 -23.76 -10.48
CA LYS A 4 6.86 -24.79 -10.55
C LYS A 4 5.61 -24.38 -9.79
N GLU A 5 5.76 -23.82 -8.60
CA GLU A 5 4.66 -23.33 -7.77
C GLU A 5 4.00 -22.12 -8.39
N LEU A 6 4.79 -21.17 -8.92
CA LEU A 6 4.29 -20.00 -9.61
C LEU A 6 3.48 -20.36 -10.86
N ASN A 7 3.98 -21.32 -11.69
CA ASN A 7 3.22 -21.87 -12.83
C ASN A 7 1.89 -22.49 -12.38
N LYS A 8 1.88 -23.22 -11.26
CA LYS A 8 0.64 -23.81 -10.72
C LYS A 8 -0.34 -22.70 -10.28
N LEU A 9 0.14 -21.66 -9.62
CA LEU A 9 -0.68 -20.50 -9.25
C LEU A 9 -1.29 -19.85 -10.49
N PHE A 10 -0.48 -19.54 -11.51
CA PHE A 10 -0.97 -18.95 -12.76
C PHE A 10 -1.98 -19.86 -13.49
N SER A 11 -1.80 -21.18 -13.44
CA SER A 11 -2.77 -22.12 -14.02
C SER A 11 -4.15 -22.06 -13.34
N ILE A 12 -4.20 -21.61 -12.08
CA ILE A 12 -5.43 -21.39 -11.32
C ILE A 12 -6.01 -20.02 -11.66
N THR A 13 -5.22 -18.97 -11.58
CA THR A 13 -5.68 -17.59 -11.85
C THR A 13 -6.16 -17.40 -13.27
N ASN A 14 -5.55 -18.08 -14.25
CA ASN A 14 -5.98 -18.06 -15.66
C ASN A 14 -7.37 -18.68 -15.91
N LYS A 15 -7.94 -19.40 -14.93
CA LYS A 15 -9.31 -19.94 -15.01
C LYS A 15 -10.38 -18.97 -14.49
N LEU A 16 -9.94 -17.88 -13.83
CA LEU A 16 -10.87 -16.88 -13.34
C LEU A 16 -11.45 -16.08 -14.53
N ASN A 17 -12.72 -15.76 -14.43
CA ASN A 17 -13.36 -14.83 -15.35
C ASN A 17 -13.02 -13.41 -14.89
N ILE A 18 -12.04 -12.79 -15.53
CA ILE A 18 -11.48 -11.49 -15.14
C ILE A 18 -12.01 -10.44 -16.13
N GLU A 19 -12.42 -9.28 -15.60
CA GLU A 19 -12.82 -8.12 -16.40
C GLU A 19 -11.73 -7.72 -17.39
N PRO A 20 -12.08 -7.26 -18.61
CA PRO A 20 -11.09 -6.91 -19.64
C PRO A 20 -10.08 -5.86 -19.19
N ASN A 21 -10.50 -4.88 -18.39
CA ASN A 21 -9.66 -3.83 -17.85
C ASN A 21 -9.27 -4.11 -16.38
N TYR A 22 -8.56 -5.19 -16.17
CA TYR A 22 -8.10 -5.60 -14.84
C TYR A 22 -6.73 -5.02 -14.49
N GLU A 23 -6.41 -4.98 -13.19
CA GLU A 23 -5.06 -4.85 -12.65
C GLU A 23 -4.65 -6.19 -12.03
N PHE A 24 -3.56 -6.76 -12.52
CA PHE A 24 -2.97 -7.98 -11.97
C PHE A 24 -1.56 -7.67 -11.50
N THR A 25 -1.45 -7.42 -10.21
CA THR A 25 -0.19 -7.10 -9.54
C THR A 25 0.45 -8.36 -8.96
N ILE A 26 1.77 -8.47 -9.08
CA ILE A 26 2.60 -9.38 -8.29
C ILE A 26 3.55 -8.55 -7.45
N GLU A 27 3.63 -8.88 -6.17
CA GLU A 27 4.68 -8.40 -5.27
C GLU A 27 5.90 -9.30 -5.36
N ALA A 28 7.07 -8.71 -5.50
CA ALA A 28 8.34 -9.41 -5.65
C ALA A 28 9.44 -8.75 -4.80
N ASN A 29 10.34 -9.57 -4.28
CA ASN A 29 11.57 -9.06 -3.72
C ASN A 29 12.52 -8.69 -4.87
N ILE A 30 13.29 -7.62 -4.73
CA ILE A 30 14.29 -7.23 -5.74
C ILE A 30 15.28 -8.36 -6.05
N ALA A 31 15.57 -9.23 -5.08
CA ALA A 31 16.45 -10.40 -5.27
C ALA A 31 15.90 -11.38 -6.32
N ASP A 32 14.57 -11.51 -6.43
CA ASP A 32 13.89 -12.46 -7.33
C ASP A 32 13.75 -11.94 -8.76
N ILE A 33 14.02 -10.67 -9.01
CA ILE A 33 13.90 -10.06 -10.34
C ILE A 33 15.00 -10.59 -11.27
N ASN A 34 14.57 -11.31 -12.32
CA ASN A 34 15.38 -11.83 -13.41
C ASN A 34 14.50 -12.05 -14.66
N GLU A 35 15.13 -12.30 -15.81
CA GLU A 35 14.42 -12.45 -17.10
C GLU A 35 13.40 -13.59 -17.11
N GLU A 36 13.73 -14.72 -16.46
CA GLU A 36 12.84 -15.89 -16.39
C GLU A 36 11.56 -15.56 -15.62
N PHE A 37 11.69 -14.93 -14.44
CA PHE A 37 10.56 -14.49 -13.62
C PHE A 37 9.70 -13.46 -14.36
N LEU A 38 10.32 -12.42 -14.93
CA LEU A 38 9.62 -11.35 -15.63
C LEU A 38 8.86 -11.86 -16.87
N SER A 39 9.50 -12.72 -17.67
CA SER A 39 8.87 -13.36 -18.83
C SER A 39 7.71 -14.25 -18.42
N LEU A 40 7.86 -15.01 -17.33
CA LEU A 40 6.80 -15.86 -16.79
C LEU A 40 5.59 -15.02 -16.33
N CYS A 41 5.81 -13.95 -15.58
CA CYS A 41 4.75 -13.04 -15.14
C CYS A 41 4.04 -12.40 -16.34
N LYS A 42 4.80 -11.88 -17.31
CA LYS A 42 4.24 -11.25 -18.51
C LYS A 42 3.39 -12.20 -19.35
N SER A 43 3.84 -13.43 -19.54
CA SER A 43 3.11 -14.48 -20.30
C SER A 43 1.82 -14.91 -19.60
N ASN A 44 1.71 -14.70 -18.29
CA ASN A 44 0.53 -15.01 -17.49
C ASN A 44 -0.34 -13.77 -17.15
N LYS A 45 -0.28 -12.74 -18.01
CA LYS A 45 -1.15 -11.56 -17.95
C LYS A 45 -0.94 -10.65 -16.76
N VAL A 46 0.15 -10.80 -16.01
CA VAL A 46 0.56 -9.80 -15.02
C VAL A 46 0.81 -8.49 -15.74
N ASN A 47 0.26 -7.39 -15.23
CA ASN A 47 0.38 -6.07 -15.87
C ASN A 47 0.91 -4.98 -14.93
N ARG A 48 1.12 -5.30 -13.63
CA ARG A 48 1.76 -4.44 -12.64
C ARG A 48 2.72 -5.25 -11.78
N LEU A 49 3.89 -4.70 -11.47
CA LEU A 49 4.83 -5.25 -10.48
C LEU A 49 4.94 -4.31 -9.28
N SER A 50 4.97 -4.87 -8.07
CA SER A 50 5.37 -4.16 -6.85
C SER A 50 6.69 -4.77 -6.37
N ILE A 51 7.73 -3.97 -6.25
CA ILE A 51 9.09 -4.44 -5.95
C ILE A 51 9.58 -3.82 -4.66
N GLY A 52 9.78 -4.66 -3.64
CA GLY A 52 10.34 -4.25 -2.36
C GLY A 52 11.83 -3.92 -2.50
N ILE A 53 12.17 -2.63 -2.38
CA ILE A 53 13.54 -2.12 -2.28
C ILE A 53 13.81 -1.69 -0.84
N GLU A 54 12.91 -0.95 -0.26
CA GLU A 54 12.80 -0.42 1.10
C GLU A 54 13.81 0.68 1.42
N ALA A 55 15.11 0.48 1.20
CA ALA A 55 16.17 1.48 1.40
C ALA A 55 17.34 1.19 0.46
N ILE A 56 18.37 2.05 0.43
CA ILE A 56 19.62 1.79 -0.31
C ILE A 56 20.83 1.76 0.61
N ASN A 57 20.72 2.24 1.84
CA ASN A 57 21.83 2.30 2.77
C ASN A 57 22.09 0.92 3.39
N ASP A 58 23.33 0.43 3.29
CA ASP A 58 23.75 -0.88 3.81
C ASP A 58 23.43 -1.09 5.30
N LYS A 59 23.43 -0.01 6.11
CA LYS A 59 23.09 -0.12 7.54
C LYS A 59 21.62 -0.52 7.76
N PHE A 60 20.72 -0.04 6.89
CA PHE A 60 19.29 -0.35 6.96
C PHE A 60 18.99 -1.72 6.35
N TYR A 61 19.68 -2.10 5.27
CA TYR A 61 19.60 -3.46 4.72
C TYR A 61 19.96 -4.53 5.74
N LYS A 62 21.04 -4.32 6.52
CA LYS A 62 21.42 -5.23 7.59
C LYS A 62 20.34 -5.35 8.66
N LEU A 63 19.69 -4.24 9.00
CA LEU A 63 18.58 -4.21 9.96
C LEU A 63 17.38 -5.04 9.46
N LEU A 64 17.11 -4.98 8.15
CA LEU A 64 16.04 -5.74 7.49
C LEU A 64 16.45 -7.18 7.14
N ASN A 65 17.67 -7.58 7.48
CA ASN A 65 18.26 -8.87 7.10
C ASN A 65 18.24 -9.11 5.59
N ARG A 66 18.60 -8.07 4.81
CA ARG A 66 18.71 -8.08 3.35
C ARG A 66 20.14 -7.81 2.90
N GLU A 67 20.51 -8.34 1.73
CA GLU A 67 21.83 -8.18 1.11
C GLU A 67 21.65 -7.86 -0.38
N ASN A 68 21.57 -6.58 -0.73
CA ASN A 68 21.54 -6.16 -2.12
C ASN A 68 22.52 -4.98 -2.33
N LYS A 69 23.16 -4.94 -3.50
CA LYS A 69 24.00 -3.81 -3.89
C LYS A 69 23.17 -2.81 -4.69
N ILE A 70 23.40 -1.54 -4.49
CA ILE A 70 22.70 -0.43 -5.20
C ILE A 70 22.74 -0.63 -6.72
N GLU A 71 23.90 -0.96 -7.28
CA GLU A 71 24.06 -1.20 -8.72
C GLU A 71 23.18 -2.35 -9.22
N ASP A 72 23.06 -3.40 -8.43
CA ASP A 72 22.23 -4.56 -8.75
C ASP A 72 20.72 -4.20 -8.74
N ILE A 73 20.29 -3.39 -7.77
CA ILE A 73 18.93 -2.86 -7.71
C ILE A 73 18.59 -2.08 -8.98
N LYS A 74 19.45 -1.14 -9.37
CA LYS A 74 19.25 -0.32 -10.56
C LYS A 74 19.14 -1.16 -11.84
N ASN A 75 20.05 -2.12 -12.01
CA ASN A 75 20.04 -3.02 -13.16
C ASN A 75 18.76 -3.86 -13.21
N LYS A 76 18.29 -4.37 -12.07
CA LYS A 76 17.07 -5.18 -11.98
C LYS A 76 15.80 -4.35 -12.26
N ILE A 77 15.72 -3.13 -11.79
CA ILE A 77 14.60 -2.24 -12.12
C ILE A 77 14.60 -1.91 -13.63
N PHE A 78 15.75 -1.60 -14.23
CA PHE A 78 15.82 -1.36 -15.67
C PHE A 78 15.53 -2.62 -16.49
N LEU A 79 15.85 -3.80 -15.98
CA LEU A 79 15.42 -5.05 -16.59
C LEU A 79 13.88 -5.19 -16.51
N ALA A 80 13.27 -4.96 -15.34
CA ALA A 80 11.82 -5.03 -15.16
C ALA A 80 11.08 -4.05 -16.09
N LYS A 81 11.60 -2.85 -16.32
CA LYS A 81 11.03 -1.84 -17.24
C LYS A 81 10.99 -2.30 -18.70
N LYS A 82 11.78 -3.29 -19.11
CA LYS A 82 11.68 -3.89 -20.46
C LYS A 82 10.42 -4.75 -20.63
N TYR A 83 9.83 -5.22 -19.53
CA TYR A 83 8.67 -6.11 -19.52
C TYR A 83 7.39 -5.41 -19.06
N PHE A 84 7.50 -4.45 -18.15
CA PHE A 84 6.37 -3.80 -17.50
C PHE A 84 6.47 -2.28 -17.59
N SER A 85 5.35 -1.64 -17.87
CA SER A 85 5.17 -0.19 -17.91
C SER A 85 4.42 0.35 -16.67
N ASN A 86 4.14 -0.51 -15.69
CA ASN A 86 3.54 -0.13 -14.41
C ASN A 86 4.30 -0.87 -13.30
N ILE A 87 5.25 -0.16 -12.70
CA ILE A 87 6.13 -0.68 -11.65
C ILE A 87 5.97 0.21 -10.43
N ASN A 88 5.68 -0.44 -9.31
CA ASN A 88 5.79 0.15 -7.98
C ASN A 88 7.12 -0.25 -7.34
N ILE A 89 7.70 0.66 -6.58
CA ILE A 89 8.79 0.37 -5.64
C ILE A 89 8.39 0.83 -4.25
N ASP A 90 8.80 0.05 -3.24
CA ASP A 90 8.53 0.36 -1.84
C ASP A 90 9.75 1.03 -1.22
N LEU A 91 9.53 2.20 -0.60
CA LEU A 91 10.50 2.93 0.22
C LEU A 91 10.06 2.84 1.68
N MET A 92 10.96 2.41 2.54
CA MET A 92 10.82 2.55 3.99
C MET A 92 11.68 3.71 4.49
N TYR A 93 11.21 4.39 5.52
CA TYR A 93 11.91 5.48 6.20
C TYR A 93 11.67 5.37 7.72
N ALA A 94 12.20 6.30 8.49
CA ALA A 94 12.14 6.31 9.95
C ALA A 94 12.89 5.12 10.60
N PHE A 95 13.97 4.67 9.95
CA PHE A 95 14.85 3.66 10.54
C PHE A 95 15.55 4.20 11.79
N PRO A 96 15.88 3.33 12.76
CA PRO A 96 16.70 3.72 13.90
C PRO A 96 18.01 4.40 13.47
N ASN A 97 18.24 5.61 13.98
CA ASN A 97 19.38 6.47 13.62
C ASN A 97 19.43 6.89 12.14
N GLU A 98 18.32 6.87 11.44
CA GLU A 98 18.21 7.50 10.13
C GLU A 98 18.24 9.01 10.27
N THR A 99 18.94 9.66 9.35
CA THR A 99 19.03 11.12 9.27
C THR A 99 18.28 11.63 8.04
N MET A 100 17.96 12.92 8.03
CA MET A 100 17.39 13.57 6.83
C MET A 100 18.31 13.45 5.61
N GLU A 101 19.64 13.39 5.79
CA GLU A 101 20.58 13.19 4.69
C GLU A 101 20.52 11.75 4.14
N ASP A 102 20.37 10.74 4.99
CA ASP A 102 20.14 9.36 4.55
C ASP A 102 18.87 9.29 3.69
N LEU A 103 17.75 9.85 4.17
CA LEU A 103 16.48 9.90 3.45
C LEU A 103 16.59 10.61 2.08
N LYS A 104 17.29 11.75 2.03
CA LYS A 104 17.52 12.48 0.77
C LYS A 104 18.28 11.63 -0.25
N CYS A 105 19.30 10.90 0.20
CA CYS A 105 20.05 9.97 -0.65
C CYS A 105 19.15 8.87 -1.22
N ASP A 106 18.27 8.29 -0.37
CA ASP A 106 17.32 7.29 -0.80
C ASP A 106 16.34 7.86 -1.84
N LEU A 107 15.76 9.04 -1.59
CA LEU A 107 14.84 9.69 -2.53
C LEU A 107 15.49 10.06 -3.87
N ASP A 108 16.72 10.54 -3.87
CA ASP A 108 17.47 10.85 -5.10
C ASP A 108 17.74 9.58 -5.92
N PHE A 109 18.04 8.47 -5.24
CA PHE A 109 18.18 7.19 -5.91
C PHE A 109 16.85 6.72 -6.50
N PHE A 110 15.75 6.77 -5.74
CA PHE A 110 14.42 6.39 -6.19
C PHE A 110 13.96 7.22 -7.38
N LYS A 111 14.20 8.54 -7.35
CA LYS A 111 14.00 9.42 -8.49
C LYS A 111 14.76 8.95 -9.74
N SER A 112 16.01 8.47 -9.58
CA SER A 112 16.84 7.99 -10.70
C SER A 112 16.29 6.73 -11.37
N LEU A 113 15.41 5.97 -10.70
CA LEU A 113 14.77 4.78 -11.23
C LEU A 113 13.58 5.12 -12.15
N ASP A 114 13.00 6.30 -12.00
CA ASP A 114 11.89 6.82 -12.82
C ASP A 114 10.76 5.80 -13.03
N VAL A 115 10.27 5.23 -11.95
CA VAL A 115 9.15 4.27 -11.96
C VAL A 115 7.79 4.98 -11.99
N GLU A 116 6.71 4.22 -12.14
CA GLU A 116 5.36 4.78 -12.27
C GLU A 116 4.69 5.03 -10.92
N HIS A 117 5.11 4.29 -9.89
CA HIS A 117 4.46 4.31 -8.58
C HIS A 117 5.50 4.13 -7.46
N ILE A 118 5.29 4.80 -6.33
CA ILE A 118 6.14 4.70 -5.13
C ILE A 118 5.23 4.56 -3.92
N SER A 119 5.46 3.51 -3.11
CA SER A 119 4.85 3.34 -1.80
C SER A 119 5.84 3.75 -0.72
N ILE A 120 5.39 4.47 0.29
CA ILE A 120 6.22 4.89 1.42
C ILE A 120 5.69 4.29 2.73
N TYR A 121 6.59 3.82 3.58
CA TYR A 121 6.23 3.23 4.86
C TYR A 121 7.19 3.70 5.95
N SER A 122 6.67 4.32 7.02
CA SER A 122 7.44 4.52 8.24
C SER A 122 7.69 3.17 8.93
N LEU A 123 8.90 2.95 9.43
CA LEU A 123 9.24 1.73 10.15
C LEU A 123 8.54 1.69 11.51
N ILE A 124 7.59 0.79 11.66
CA ILE A 124 6.92 0.51 12.93
C ILE A 124 7.59 -0.69 13.59
N ILE A 125 8.03 -0.51 14.85
CA ILE A 125 8.61 -1.59 15.65
C ILE A 125 7.50 -2.26 16.46
N GLU A 126 6.95 -3.33 15.93
CA GLU A 126 5.87 -4.08 16.59
C GLU A 126 6.40 -5.04 17.67
N GLU A 127 5.58 -5.27 18.70
CA GLU A 127 5.85 -6.27 19.73
C GLU A 127 6.13 -7.64 19.13
N ASN A 128 7.05 -8.38 19.76
CA ASN A 128 7.50 -9.73 19.34
C ASN A 128 8.28 -9.78 18.02
N THR A 129 8.58 -8.65 17.39
CA THR A 129 9.54 -8.59 16.28
C THR A 129 10.97 -8.66 16.79
N LYS A 130 11.92 -9.03 15.93
CA LYS A 130 13.34 -9.05 16.28
C LYS A 130 13.82 -7.68 16.77
N LEU A 131 13.43 -6.60 16.09
CA LEU A 131 13.81 -5.24 16.47
C LEU A 131 13.31 -4.88 17.87
N TYR A 132 12.09 -5.27 18.21
CA TYR A 132 11.54 -5.07 19.54
C TYR A 132 12.30 -5.85 20.61
N ILE A 133 12.59 -7.15 20.36
CA ILE A 133 13.33 -8.03 21.26
C ILE A 133 14.77 -7.54 21.48
N ASP A 134 15.42 -7.04 20.44
CA ASP A 134 16.76 -6.44 20.49
C ASP A 134 16.77 -5.05 21.17
N GLY A 135 15.62 -4.55 21.61
CA GLY A 135 15.49 -3.29 22.33
C GLY A 135 15.74 -2.05 21.47
N ILE A 136 15.63 -2.19 20.15
CA ILE A 136 15.76 -1.08 19.21
C ILE A 136 14.63 -0.07 19.46
N LYS A 137 14.96 1.22 19.42
CA LYS A 137 13.98 2.30 19.59
C LYS A 137 13.70 2.98 18.25
N PRO A 138 12.45 3.39 17.98
CA PRO A 138 12.12 4.23 16.84
C PRO A 138 12.84 5.59 16.94
N ILE A 139 12.89 6.33 15.86
CA ILE A 139 13.28 7.75 15.87
C ILE A 139 12.23 8.57 16.61
N SER A 140 12.49 9.88 16.85
CA SER A 140 11.48 10.74 17.47
C SER A 140 10.30 10.98 16.54
N GLU A 141 9.12 11.19 17.11
CA GLU A 141 7.90 11.48 16.36
C GLU A 141 8.02 12.77 15.52
N GLU A 142 8.77 13.77 16.04
CA GLU A 142 9.05 15.01 15.33
C GLU A 142 9.86 14.75 14.05
N LEU A 143 10.90 13.90 14.13
CA LEU A 143 11.73 13.58 12.97
C LEU A 143 10.96 12.70 11.96
N ASP A 144 10.18 11.72 12.42
CA ASP A 144 9.32 10.91 11.55
C ASP A 144 8.35 11.81 10.77
N ARG A 145 7.67 12.73 11.46
CA ARG A 145 6.79 13.72 10.83
C ARG A 145 7.52 14.63 9.84
N GLU A 146 8.71 15.12 10.19
CA GLU A 146 9.53 15.94 9.29
C GLU A 146 9.89 15.16 8.01
N MET A 147 10.31 13.90 8.16
CA MET A 147 10.61 12.99 7.05
C MET A 147 9.38 12.77 6.17
N TYR A 148 8.22 12.50 6.76
CA TYR A 148 6.98 12.28 6.02
C TYR A 148 6.61 13.47 5.13
N TYR A 149 6.60 14.68 5.69
CA TYR A 149 6.30 15.89 4.90
C TYR A 149 7.36 16.19 3.84
N TYR A 150 8.63 15.95 4.16
CA TYR A 150 9.71 16.09 3.19
C TYR A 150 9.54 15.13 2.01
N ILE A 151 9.17 13.87 2.24
CA ILE A 151 8.89 12.89 1.18
C ILE A 151 7.74 13.37 0.30
N ILE A 152 6.65 13.86 0.89
CA ILE A 152 5.50 14.36 0.12
C ILE A 152 5.94 15.50 -0.80
N ASP A 153 6.60 16.51 -0.24
CA ASP A 153 7.06 17.68 -1.02
C ASP A 153 8.05 17.27 -2.11
N TYR A 154 8.98 16.37 -1.80
CA TYR A 154 9.96 15.90 -2.76
C TYR A 154 9.30 15.16 -3.94
N LEU A 155 8.44 14.20 -3.66
CA LEU A 155 7.79 13.38 -4.70
C LEU A 155 6.81 14.21 -5.55
N GLU A 156 6.04 15.11 -4.96
CA GLU A 156 5.17 16.04 -5.72
C GLU A 156 6.00 16.95 -6.63
N ASN A 157 7.12 17.49 -6.16
CA ASN A 157 7.99 18.35 -6.95
C ASN A 157 8.64 17.65 -8.15
N ILE A 158 8.78 16.34 -8.12
CA ILE A 158 9.29 15.56 -9.26
C ILE A 158 8.17 14.93 -10.11
N GLY A 159 6.91 15.32 -9.87
CA GLY A 159 5.77 15.01 -10.73
C GLY A 159 4.95 13.79 -10.34
N TYR A 160 5.14 13.23 -9.15
CA TYR A 160 4.23 12.24 -8.61
C TYR A 160 3.04 12.90 -7.94
N LYS A 161 1.88 12.27 -8.05
CA LYS A 161 0.66 12.66 -7.35
C LYS A 161 0.52 11.86 -6.08
N HIS A 162 0.45 12.52 -4.94
CA HIS A 162 0.05 11.92 -3.68
C HIS A 162 -1.45 11.61 -3.74
N TYR A 163 -1.86 10.35 -3.84
CA TYR A 163 -3.28 10.02 -4.04
C TYR A 163 -3.93 9.37 -2.82
N GLU A 164 -3.13 8.75 -1.94
CA GLU A 164 -3.56 8.27 -0.63
C GLU A 164 -2.35 8.26 0.32
N ILE A 165 -2.58 8.08 1.61
CA ILE A 165 -1.67 8.39 2.72
C ILE A 165 -0.23 7.85 2.56
N SER A 166 -0.06 6.71 1.91
CA SER A 166 1.25 6.04 1.77
C SER A 166 1.71 5.90 0.32
N ASN A 167 0.94 6.35 -0.67
CA ASN A 167 1.23 6.03 -2.06
C ASN A 167 1.19 7.23 -3.00
N PHE A 168 2.15 7.20 -3.91
CA PHE A 168 2.38 8.22 -4.94
C PHE A 168 2.46 7.57 -6.31
N SER A 169 1.88 8.20 -7.32
CA SER A 169 1.92 7.69 -8.69
C SER A 169 2.06 8.80 -9.72
N LYS A 170 2.54 8.46 -10.90
CA LYS A 170 2.30 9.28 -12.09
C LYS A 170 0.81 9.29 -12.37
N GLU A 171 0.31 10.33 -13.01
CA GLU A 171 -1.12 10.51 -13.26
C GLU A 171 -1.75 9.32 -14.01
N GLY A 172 -2.88 8.82 -13.49
CA GLY A 172 -3.62 7.69 -14.06
C GLY A 172 -2.99 6.31 -13.80
N LEU A 173 -1.95 6.24 -12.96
CA LEU A 173 -1.27 4.99 -12.60
C LEU A 173 -1.37 4.67 -11.09
N GLU A 174 -2.39 5.22 -10.44
CA GLU A 174 -2.75 4.88 -9.07
C GLU A 174 -3.07 3.38 -8.96
N SER A 175 -2.65 2.74 -7.87
CA SER A 175 -2.98 1.32 -7.62
C SER A 175 -4.49 1.16 -7.43
N ARG A 176 -5.11 0.44 -8.36
CA ARG A 176 -6.56 0.14 -8.28
C ARG A 176 -6.87 -0.77 -7.11
N HIS A 177 -5.93 -1.66 -6.76
CA HIS A 177 -6.03 -2.53 -5.59
C HIS A 177 -6.12 -1.69 -4.31
N ASN A 178 -5.22 -0.71 -4.11
CA ASN A 178 -5.25 0.17 -2.93
C ASN A 178 -6.52 1.03 -2.89
N LEU A 179 -6.88 1.62 -4.03
CA LEU A 179 -8.10 2.41 -4.12
C LEU A 179 -9.37 1.59 -3.85
N ASN A 180 -9.37 0.28 -4.16
CA ASN A 180 -10.48 -0.60 -3.82
C ASN A 180 -10.72 -0.66 -2.31
N TYR A 181 -9.66 -0.75 -1.52
CA TYR A 181 -9.75 -0.69 -0.05
C TYR A 181 -10.22 0.68 0.45
N TRP A 182 -9.62 1.76 -0.06
CA TRP A 182 -9.95 3.13 0.39
C TRP A 182 -11.32 3.61 -0.09
N ASN A 183 -11.88 2.97 -1.11
CA ASN A 183 -13.28 3.16 -1.53
C ASN A 183 -14.24 2.19 -0.80
N ASN A 184 -13.73 1.44 0.17
CA ASN A 184 -14.49 0.48 0.98
C ASN A 184 -15.38 -0.44 0.12
N LEU A 185 -14.78 -0.98 -0.97
CA LEU A 185 -15.42 -1.90 -1.90
C LEU A 185 -15.21 -3.36 -1.50
N ASN A 186 -16.00 -4.25 -2.07
CA ASN A 186 -15.87 -5.68 -1.85
C ASN A 186 -14.54 -6.24 -2.35
N TYR A 187 -13.95 -7.14 -1.57
CA TYR A 187 -12.76 -7.91 -1.97
C TYR A 187 -12.70 -9.26 -1.27
N TYR A 188 -12.10 -10.23 -1.95
CA TYR A 188 -11.87 -11.56 -1.40
C TYR A 188 -10.43 -11.69 -0.91
N GLY A 189 -10.27 -12.27 0.30
CA GLY A 189 -8.98 -12.70 0.82
C GLY A 189 -8.79 -14.20 0.64
N PHE A 190 -7.76 -14.62 -0.09
CA PHE A 190 -7.42 -16.01 -0.29
C PHE A 190 -6.09 -16.34 0.36
N GLY A 191 -6.00 -17.51 0.99
CA GLY A 191 -4.80 -17.99 1.63
C GLY A 191 -4.76 -17.74 3.14
N LEU A 192 -3.65 -18.16 3.75
CA LEU A 192 -3.42 -18.06 5.21
C LEU A 192 -3.35 -16.60 5.66
N GLY A 193 -4.10 -16.24 6.70
CA GLY A 193 -4.09 -14.93 7.30
C GLY A 193 -4.71 -13.81 6.45
N ALA A 194 -5.16 -14.12 5.22
CA ALA A 194 -5.80 -13.13 4.36
C ALA A 194 -7.16 -12.69 4.92
N SER A 195 -7.46 -11.42 4.80
CA SER A 195 -8.76 -10.85 5.16
C SER A 195 -9.58 -10.53 3.91
N GLY A 196 -10.91 -10.53 4.04
CA GLY A 196 -11.83 -10.16 2.98
C GLY A 196 -12.98 -9.32 3.53
N TYR A 197 -13.64 -8.59 2.62
CA TYR A 197 -14.83 -7.80 2.89
C TYR A 197 -15.83 -8.01 1.76
N ILE A 198 -16.97 -8.62 2.06
CA ILE A 198 -18.01 -8.93 1.08
C ILE A 198 -19.35 -8.45 1.61
N GLU A 199 -20.04 -7.63 0.85
CA GLU A 199 -21.29 -6.95 1.23
C GLU A 199 -21.09 -6.12 2.52
N ASN A 200 -21.47 -6.68 3.65
CA ASN A 200 -21.30 -6.07 4.96
C ASN A 200 -20.58 -7.01 5.96
N THR A 201 -19.84 -7.98 5.44
CA THR A 201 -19.20 -9.01 6.27
C THR A 201 -17.68 -8.97 6.08
N ARG A 202 -16.97 -8.70 7.16
CA ARG A 202 -15.51 -8.86 7.24
C ARG A 202 -15.16 -10.25 7.71
N TYR A 203 -14.10 -10.80 7.16
CA TYR A 203 -13.58 -12.08 7.64
C TYR A 203 -12.05 -12.09 7.59
N THR A 204 -11.45 -12.94 8.41
CA THR A 204 -10.00 -13.22 8.39
C THR A 204 -9.80 -14.74 8.36
N ASN A 205 -8.93 -15.19 7.47
CA ASN A 205 -8.55 -16.57 7.36
C ASN A 205 -7.57 -16.99 8.47
N THR A 206 -7.59 -18.27 8.82
CA THR A 206 -6.62 -18.83 9.77
C THR A 206 -5.18 -18.68 9.30
N ARG A 207 -4.28 -18.43 10.24
CA ARG A 207 -2.83 -18.49 10.01
C ARG A 207 -2.25 -19.90 10.15
N GLY A 208 -3.07 -20.85 10.67
CA GLY A 208 -2.68 -22.24 10.89
C GLY A 208 -2.84 -23.08 9.64
N ILE A 209 -1.72 -23.51 9.02
CA ILE A 209 -1.72 -24.32 7.79
C ILE A 209 -2.55 -25.61 7.93
N ASN A 210 -2.45 -26.29 9.06
CA ASN A 210 -3.19 -27.53 9.30
C ASN A 210 -4.73 -27.31 9.35
N SER A 211 -5.18 -26.19 9.92
CA SER A 211 -6.60 -25.83 9.93
C SER A 211 -7.07 -25.47 8.52
N TYR A 212 -6.28 -24.72 7.80
CA TYR A 212 -6.61 -24.30 6.42
C TYR A 212 -6.73 -25.51 5.49
N LEU A 213 -5.79 -26.46 5.55
CA LEU A 213 -5.81 -27.68 4.74
C LEU A 213 -6.97 -28.62 5.08
N LYS A 214 -7.54 -28.54 6.29
CA LYS A 214 -8.74 -29.27 6.71
C LYS A 214 -10.05 -28.58 6.30
N GLY A 215 -9.98 -27.44 5.63
CA GLY A 215 -11.14 -26.65 5.20
C GLY A 215 -11.67 -25.66 6.24
N ASN A 216 -11.00 -25.53 7.39
CA ASN A 216 -11.35 -24.54 8.42
C ASN A 216 -10.66 -23.22 8.07
N TYR A 217 -11.21 -22.50 7.10
CA TYR A 217 -10.54 -21.33 6.52
C TYR A 217 -10.60 -20.11 7.43
N LYS A 218 -11.77 -19.79 7.99
CA LYS A 218 -12.00 -18.56 8.75
C LYS A 218 -11.73 -18.74 10.25
N ILE A 219 -11.09 -17.74 10.88
CA ILE A 219 -10.94 -17.62 12.34
C ILE A 219 -11.73 -16.45 12.91
N TYR A 220 -12.15 -15.52 12.07
CA TYR A 220 -12.93 -14.36 12.44
C TYR A 220 -13.92 -14.04 11.33
N GLU A 221 -15.14 -13.70 11.73
CA GLU A 221 -16.18 -13.18 10.84
C GLU A 221 -17.05 -12.21 11.64
N GLU A 222 -17.27 -11.02 11.08
CA GLU A 222 -18.11 -9.99 11.66
C GLU A 222 -19.03 -9.42 10.60
N LYS A 223 -20.31 -9.45 10.87
CA LYS A 223 -21.31 -8.74 10.07
C LYS A 223 -21.46 -7.33 10.62
N LEU A 224 -21.11 -6.35 9.80
CA LEU A 224 -21.19 -4.94 10.15
C LEU A 224 -22.65 -4.47 10.11
N ASP A 225 -23.07 -3.74 11.12
CA ASP A 225 -24.29 -2.95 11.07
C ASP A 225 -24.08 -1.66 10.25
N LYS A 226 -25.16 -0.93 10.00
CA LYS A 226 -25.12 0.28 9.18
C LYS A 226 -24.20 1.36 9.77
N ASN A 227 -24.15 1.50 11.10
CA ASN A 227 -23.31 2.52 11.73
C ASN A 227 -21.84 2.21 11.54
N LYS A 228 -21.41 0.97 11.79
CA LYS A 228 -20.04 0.53 11.52
C LYS A 228 -19.66 0.66 10.06
N MET A 229 -20.56 0.35 9.13
CA MET A 229 -20.31 0.55 7.70
C MET A 229 -20.08 2.02 7.35
N MET A 230 -20.80 2.96 7.97
CA MET A 230 -20.62 4.39 7.78
C MET A 230 -19.29 4.88 8.39
N GLU A 231 -18.92 4.39 9.58
CA GLU A 231 -17.63 4.70 10.22
C GLU A 231 -16.46 4.23 9.35
N GLU A 232 -16.52 3.01 8.82
CA GLU A 232 -15.49 2.50 7.92
C GLU A 232 -15.40 3.26 6.61
N GLU A 233 -16.54 3.67 6.04
CA GLU A 233 -16.58 4.51 4.85
C GLU A 233 -15.86 5.84 5.08
N LEU A 234 -16.10 6.46 6.24
CA LEU A 234 -15.43 7.70 6.62
C LEU A 234 -13.92 7.48 6.81
N ILE A 235 -13.52 6.47 7.60
CA ILE A 235 -12.10 6.18 7.88
C ILE A 235 -11.34 5.86 6.60
N CYS A 236 -11.87 4.96 5.76
CA CYS A 236 -11.25 4.61 4.48
C CYS A 236 -11.22 5.78 3.52
N GLY A 237 -12.31 6.54 3.43
CA GLY A 237 -12.43 7.70 2.55
C GLY A 237 -11.43 8.80 2.88
N LEU A 238 -11.22 9.10 4.16
CA LEU A 238 -10.27 10.12 4.62
C LEU A 238 -8.79 9.73 4.45
N ARG A 239 -8.48 8.47 4.14
CA ARG A 239 -7.11 8.07 3.77
C ARG A 239 -6.73 8.50 2.35
N LYS A 240 -7.69 8.83 1.51
CA LYS A 240 -7.44 9.38 0.16
C LYS A 240 -7.23 10.88 0.24
N MET A 241 -6.29 11.40 -0.52
CA MET A 241 -6.08 12.87 -0.60
C MET A 241 -7.30 13.60 -1.16
N LYS A 242 -8.09 12.93 -2.00
CA LYS A 242 -9.37 13.44 -2.48
C LYS A 242 -10.48 13.40 -1.42
N GLY A 243 -10.32 12.56 -0.39
CA GLY A 243 -11.28 12.40 0.68
C GLY A 243 -12.52 11.59 0.30
N ILE A 244 -13.63 11.87 1.00
CA ILE A 244 -14.92 11.23 0.84
C ILE A 244 -15.90 12.15 0.11
N ASN A 245 -16.67 11.61 -0.83
CA ASN A 245 -17.70 12.36 -1.54
C ASN A 245 -19.03 12.26 -0.80
N GLU A 246 -19.61 13.40 -0.40
CA GLU A 246 -20.83 13.46 0.39
C GLU A 246 -22.05 12.92 -0.37
N LYS A 247 -22.13 13.16 -1.68
CA LYS A 247 -23.23 12.66 -2.51
C LYS A 247 -23.21 11.14 -2.58
N THR A 248 -22.04 10.57 -2.83
CA THR A 248 -21.84 9.10 -2.88
C THR A 248 -22.15 8.48 -1.52
N PHE A 249 -21.73 9.10 -0.42
CA PHE A 249 -22.08 8.66 0.93
C PHE A 249 -23.61 8.64 1.13
N LYS A 250 -24.28 9.73 0.77
CA LYS A 250 -25.74 9.84 0.88
C LYS A 250 -26.48 8.83 -0.01
N GLU A 251 -26.00 8.60 -1.22
CA GLU A 251 -26.55 7.59 -2.13
C GLU A 251 -26.41 6.16 -1.53
N LYS A 252 -25.22 5.85 -0.97
CA LYS A 252 -24.92 4.53 -0.38
C LYS A 252 -25.72 4.26 0.88
N PHE A 253 -25.87 5.25 1.75
CA PHE A 253 -26.45 5.04 3.08
C PHE A 253 -27.84 5.65 3.27
N SER A 254 -28.36 6.40 2.31
CA SER A 254 -29.65 7.13 2.39
C SER A 254 -29.75 8.05 3.62
N ILE A 255 -28.62 8.64 4.02
CA ILE A 255 -28.48 9.58 5.14
C ILE A 255 -27.36 10.56 4.83
N ASP A 256 -27.46 11.78 5.31
CA ASP A 256 -26.39 12.76 5.16
C ASP A 256 -25.22 12.45 6.11
N ILE A 257 -23.99 12.65 5.66
CA ILE A 257 -22.81 12.41 6.47
C ILE A 257 -22.78 13.28 7.73
N ARG A 258 -23.34 14.50 7.67
CA ARG A 258 -23.45 15.44 8.77
C ARG A 258 -24.50 15.07 9.81
N ASP A 259 -25.48 14.23 9.43
CA ASP A 259 -26.46 13.69 10.38
C ASP A 259 -25.85 12.58 11.26
N VAL A 260 -24.70 12.05 10.87
CA VAL A 260 -24.02 10.93 11.55
C VAL A 260 -22.73 11.36 12.25
N PHE A 261 -21.97 12.27 11.61
CA PHE A 261 -20.65 12.68 12.09
C PHE A 261 -20.58 14.21 12.25
N ASN A 262 -19.81 14.67 13.22
CA ASN A 262 -19.59 16.09 13.53
C ASN A 262 -18.66 16.77 12.51
N ILE A 263 -18.98 16.66 11.23
CA ILE A 263 -18.13 17.15 10.12
C ILE A 263 -17.88 18.66 10.25
N ASP A 264 -18.94 19.45 10.53
CA ASP A 264 -18.83 20.91 10.62
C ASP A 264 -17.92 21.37 11.78
N ASP A 265 -17.94 20.65 12.91
CA ASP A 265 -17.00 20.91 14.03
C ASP A 265 -15.56 20.65 13.63
N LEU A 266 -15.30 19.58 12.89
CA LEU A 266 -13.96 19.23 12.38
C LEU A 266 -13.47 20.26 11.34
N ILE A 267 -14.35 20.75 10.48
CA ILE A 267 -14.04 21.83 9.52
C ILE A 267 -13.73 23.13 10.27
N ASN A 268 -14.56 23.50 11.25
CA ASN A 268 -14.36 24.71 12.07
C ASN A 268 -13.03 24.66 12.86
N LYS A 269 -12.56 23.48 13.22
CA LYS A 269 -11.24 23.25 13.87
C LYS A 269 -10.08 23.20 12.88
N GLY A 270 -10.33 23.29 11.59
CA GLY A 270 -9.31 23.17 10.54
C GLY A 270 -8.71 21.76 10.39
N LEU A 271 -9.43 20.73 10.85
CA LEU A 271 -9.02 19.33 10.73
C LEU A 271 -9.52 18.69 9.44
N LEU A 272 -10.57 19.25 8.86
CA LEU A 272 -11.10 18.84 7.57
C LEU A 272 -11.31 20.08 6.68
N ILE A 273 -11.30 19.86 5.37
CA ILE A 273 -11.68 20.84 4.32
C ILE A 273 -12.81 20.25 3.54
N GLU A 274 -13.77 21.11 3.14
CA GLU A 274 -14.83 20.80 2.18
C GLU A 274 -14.61 21.57 0.90
N GLU A 275 -14.58 20.85 -0.23
CA GLU A 275 -14.48 21.44 -1.57
C GLU A 275 -15.18 20.53 -2.59
N ASP A 276 -16.02 21.08 -3.46
CA ASP A 276 -16.68 20.34 -4.55
C ASP A 276 -17.45 19.08 -4.11
N ASN A 277 -18.08 19.12 -2.94
CA ASN A 277 -18.76 18.01 -2.25
C ASN A 277 -17.81 16.89 -1.78
N TYR A 278 -16.51 17.16 -1.68
CA TYR A 278 -15.56 16.28 -1.05
C TYR A 278 -15.13 16.84 0.31
N ILE A 279 -14.96 15.94 1.27
CA ILE A 279 -14.44 16.23 2.60
C ILE A 279 -13.12 15.48 2.71
N TYR A 280 -12.03 16.18 3.00
CA TYR A 280 -10.69 15.61 3.08
C TYR A 280 -9.85 16.25 4.18
N ILE A 281 -8.79 15.55 4.57
CA ILE A 281 -7.81 16.03 5.55
C ILE A 281 -6.84 16.99 4.85
N PRO A 282 -6.64 18.24 5.36
CA PRO A 282 -5.66 19.15 4.80
C PRO A 282 -4.23 18.58 4.90
N LYS A 283 -3.37 18.91 3.94
CA LYS A 283 -2.01 18.35 3.81
C LYS A 283 -1.19 18.47 5.12
N ASP A 284 -1.32 19.58 5.83
CA ASP A 284 -0.59 19.84 7.09
C ASP A 284 -1.15 19.08 8.31
N LYS A 285 -2.16 18.23 8.13
CA LYS A 285 -2.81 17.40 9.15
C LYS A 285 -2.76 15.90 8.84
N LEU A 286 -2.00 15.49 7.82
CA LEU A 286 -1.93 14.09 7.40
C LEU A 286 -1.13 13.19 8.36
N TYR A 287 -0.30 13.81 9.23
CA TYR A 287 0.50 13.12 10.24
C TYR A 287 -0.06 13.34 11.64
#